data_2a7e465020b9b66c67c7a063d628f200
#
_entry.id   2a7e465020b9b66c67c7a063d628f200
#
_cell.length_a   1.000
_cell.length_b   1.000
_cell.length_c   1.000
_cell.angle_alpha   90.00
_cell.angle_beta   90.00
_cell.angle_gamma   90.00
#
_symmetry.space_group_name_H-M   'P 1'
#
loop_
_entity.id
_entity.type
_entity.pdbx_description
1 polymer ?
#
loop_
_entity_poly.entity_id
_entity_poly.type
_entity_poly.pdbx_seq_one_letter_code
_entity_poly.pdbx_strand_id
1 'polypeptide(L)'
;MAQIALIPLLVLSVGLLLRAEARAQRKRIYTYKPLSTVLVILIAGLSLRLPAARPGYTAGILVGLVLSLGGDVALMLSSPGAFRTGLILFALAHIAYSVTLTSVGGFHWADWISAVVLLALALVVYAYLAPGLGAMRGPVIVYMLLISLMVHRAVSTFWGDTTSLAQAWILSIGAALFWISDLILAIVRFRQPFPHHRLSLAAYYGGQLLIALSASFFEPAVPFL
;
A
#
# COMPACT_ATOMS: atom_id res chain seq x y z
N MET A 1 9.86 -14.53 -14.12
CA MET A 1 11.28 -14.37 -13.73
C MET A 1 11.77 -12.93 -13.90
N ALA A 2 11.37 -12.20 -14.96
CA ALA A 2 11.85 -10.82 -15.20
C ALA A 2 11.50 -9.84 -14.05
N GLN A 3 10.34 -9.99 -13.40
CA GLN A 3 9.96 -9.14 -12.26
C GLN A 3 10.88 -9.31 -11.05
N ILE A 4 11.38 -10.55 -10.79
CA ILE A 4 12.30 -10.83 -9.68
C ILE A 4 13.64 -10.12 -9.87
N ALA A 5 14.09 -9.96 -11.13
CA ALA A 5 15.33 -9.27 -11.44
C ALA A 5 15.32 -7.77 -11.07
N LEU A 6 14.14 -7.15 -10.95
CA LEU A 6 14.00 -5.75 -10.52
C LEU A 6 14.02 -5.59 -8.98
N ILE A 7 13.80 -6.66 -8.21
CA ILE A 7 13.77 -6.59 -6.73
C ILE A 7 15.10 -6.09 -6.14
N PRO A 8 16.29 -6.59 -6.55
CA PRO A 8 17.55 -6.05 -6.04
C PRO A 8 17.75 -4.55 -6.35
N LEU A 9 17.28 -4.09 -7.52
CA LEU A 9 17.32 -2.68 -7.89
C LEU A 9 16.39 -1.83 -7.03
N LEU A 10 15.19 -2.34 -6.73
CA LEU A 10 14.27 -1.71 -5.79
C LEU A 10 14.87 -1.63 -4.39
N VAL A 11 15.44 -2.73 -3.88
CA VAL A 11 16.09 -2.76 -2.55
C VAL A 11 17.22 -1.75 -2.48
N LEU A 12 18.06 -1.66 -3.52
CA LEU A 12 19.12 -0.66 -3.61
C LEU A 12 18.54 0.76 -3.61
N SER A 13 17.51 1.03 -4.43
CA SER A 13 16.88 2.36 -4.51
C SER A 13 16.27 2.77 -3.18
N VAL A 14 15.55 1.88 -2.49
CA VAL A 14 14.98 2.12 -1.16
C VAL A 14 16.08 2.31 -0.12
N GLY A 15 17.16 1.53 -0.15
CA GLY A 15 18.31 1.70 0.73
C GLY A 15 18.97 3.08 0.55
N LEU A 16 19.13 3.53 -0.70
CA LEU A 16 19.63 4.87 -1.00
C LEU A 16 18.66 5.97 -0.56
N LEU A 17 17.35 5.75 -0.70
CA LEU A 17 16.32 6.66 -0.18
C LEU A 17 16.41 6.79 1.35
N LEU A 18 16.46 5.68 2.08
CA LEU A 18 16.59 5.67 3.54
C LEU A 18 17.85 6.41 4.00
N ARG A 19 18.96 6.22 3.27
CA ARG A 19 20.22 6.94 3.53
C ARG A 19 20.10 8.44 3.22
N ALA A 20 19.39 8.81 2.16
CA ALA A 20 19.13 10.20 1.80
C ALA A 20 18.25 10.90 2.84
N GLU A 21 17.22 10.23 3.33
CA GLU A 21 16.36 10.70 4.43
C GLU A 21 17.15 10.87 5.73
N ALA A 22 18.04 9.90 6.06
CA ALA A 22 18.91 9.99 7.23
C ALA A 22 19.83 11.21 7.22
N ARG A 23 20.19 11.67 6.02
CA ARG A 23 21.11 12.80 5.82
C ARG A 23 20.41 14.07 5.37
N ALA A 24 19.08 14.11 5.39
CA ALA A 24 18.24 15.23 4.92
C ALA A 24 18.64 15.74 3.50
N GLN A 25 19.03 14.82 2.62
CA GLN A 25 19.49 15.14 1.26
C GLN A 25 18.31 15.29 0.29
N ARG A 26 17.59 16.41 0.34
CA ARG A 26 16.37 16.67 -0.43
C ARG A 26 16.45 16.27 -1.91
N LYS A 27 17.50 16.70 -2.63
CA LYS A 27 17.66 16.36 -4.06
C LYS A 27 17.63 14.85 -4.33
N ARG A 28 18.27 14.05 -3.47
CA ARG A 28 18.30 12.59 -3.59
C ARG A 28 16.95 11.96 -3.23
N ILE A 29 16.25 12.50 -2.25
CA ILE A 29 14.89 12.06 -1.90
C ILE A 29 13.96 12.26 -3.10
N TYR A 30 14.00 13.43 -3.76
CA TYR A 30 13.23 13.73 -4.97
C TYR A 30 13.51 12.78 -6.14
N THR A 31 14.68 12.14 -6.15
CA THR A 31 15.05 11.15 -7.18
C THR A 31 14.66 9.73 -6.76
N TYR A 32 15.10 9.29 -5.57
CA TYR A 32 14.94 7.89 -5.19
C TYR A 32 13.52 7.51 -4.78
N LYS A 33 12.72 8.44 -4.24
CA LYS A 33 11.35 8.14 -3.84
C LYS A 33 10.46 7.80 -5.04
N PRO A 34 10.35 8.64 -6.09
CA PRO A 34 9.60 8.28 -7.29
C PRO A 34 10.20 7.08 -8.03
N LEU A 35 11.54 6.98 -8.10
CA LEU A 35 12.21 5.86 -8.74
C LEU A 35 11.80 4.52 -8.09
N SER A 36 11.78 4.46 -6.77
CA SER A 36 11.37 3.25 -6.05
C SER A 36 9.93 2.86 -6.37
N THR A 37 9.00 3.84 -6.41
CA THR A 37 7.60 3.56 -6.76
C THR A 37 7.45 3.15 -8.23
N VAL A 38 8.19 3.76 -9.16
CA VAL A 38 8.22 3.35 -10.57
C VAL A 38 8.74 1.91 -10.72
N LEU A 39 9.77 1.51 -9.97
CA LEU A 39 10.25 0.12 -9.97
C LEU A 39 9.17 -0.86 -9.50
N VAL A 40 8.40 -0.52 -8.47
CA VAL A 40 7.26 -1.34 -8.02
C VAL A 40 6.19 -1.44 -9.12
N ILE A 41 5.87 -0.33 -9.80
CA ILE A 41 4.94 -0.32 -10.95
C ILE A 41 5.44 -1.26 -12.05
N LEU A 42 6.72 -1.22 -12.39
CA LEU A 42 7.31 -2.10 -13.39
C LEU A 42 7.24 -3.58 -12.99
N ILE A 43 7.49 -3.89 -11.71
CA ILE A 43 7.36 -5.25 -11.16
C ILE A 43 5.92 -5.76 -11.35
N ALA A 44 4.90 -4.94 -10.98
CA ALA A 44 3.50 -5.30 -11.20
C ALA A 44 3.18 -5.47 -12.70
N GLY A 45 3.62 -4.54 -13.56
CA GLY A 45 3.38 -4.59 -15.00
C GLY A 45 3.99 -5.82 -15.68
N LEU A 46 5.16 -6.28 -15.22
CA LEU A 46 5.81 -7.47 -15.76
C LEU A 46 5.04 -8.77 -15.44
N SER A 47 4.13 -8.79 -14.47
CA SER A 47 3.26 -9.94 -14.21
C SER A 47 2.34 -10.25 -15.40
N LEU A 48 2.01 -9.25 -16.22
CA LEU A 48 1.20 -9.43 -17.45
C LEU A 48 1.86 -10.37 -18.50
N ARG A 49 3.15 -10.65 -18.37
CA ARG A 49 3.88 -11.58 -19.23
C ARG A 49 3.83 -13.03 -18.74
N LEU A 50 3.20 -13.28 -17.60
CA LEU A 50 3.08 -14.63 -17.06
C LEU A 50 1.91 -15.38 -17.69
N PRO A 51 1.99 -16.71 -17.87
CA PRO A 51 0.93 -17.52 -18.47
C PRO A 51 -0.40 -17.44 -17.69
N ALA A 52 -0.34 -17.30 -16.36
CA ALA A 52 -1.50 -17.19 -15.48
C ALA A 52 -1.90 -15.74 -15.19
N ALA A 53 -1.41 -14.76 -15.97
CA ALA A 53 -1.73 -13.36 -15.73
C ALA A 53 -3.24 -13.10 -15.78
N ARG A 54 -3.71 -12.26 -14.85
CA ARG A 54 -5.09 -11.72 -14.83
C ARG A 54 -5.03 -10.23 -15.13
N PRO A 55 -5.20 -9.80 -16.40
CA PRO A 55 -5.00 -8.41 -16.82
C PRO A 55 -5.86 -7.41 -16.03
N GLY A 56 -7.13 -7.74 -15.75
CA GLY A 56 -8.03 -6.88 -14.98
C GLY A 56 -7.55 -6.65 -13.55
N TYR A 57 -7.07 -7.71 -12.87
CA TYR A 57 -6.49 -7.60 -11.54
C TYR A 57 -5.22 -6.75 -11.57
N THR A 58 -4.29 -7.07 -12.48
CA THR A 58 -3.03 -6.31 -12.61
C THR A 58 -3.30 -4.84 -12.94
N ALA A 59 -4.27 -4.54 -13.80
CA ALA A 59 -4.66 -3.17 -14.11
C ALA A 59 -5.14 -2.42 -12.86
N GLY A 60 -5.97 -3.03 -12.02
CA GLY A 60 -6.42 -2.44 -10.77
C GLY A 60 -5.26 -2.18 -9.79
N ILE A 61 -4.32 -3.13 -9.66
CA ILE A 61 -3.09 -2.92 -8.87
C ILE A 61 -2.27 -1.76 -9.44
N LEU A 62 -2.07 -1.68 -10.75
CA LEU A 62 -1.33 -0.60 -11.41
C LEU A 62 -1.99 0.76 -11.19
N VAL A 63 -3.32 0.86 -11.24
CA VAL A 63 -4.05 2.10 -10.91
C VAL A 63 -3.72 2.56 -9.50
N GLY A 64 -3.80 1.66 -8.50
CA GLY A 64 -3.43 1.97 -7.13
C GLY A 64 -1.98 2.43 -6.97
N LEU A 65 -1.04 1.76 -7.65
CA LEU A 65 0.39 2.11 -7.64
C LEU A 65 0.67 3.48 -8.29
N VAL A 66 0.00 3.81 -9.40
CA VAL A 66 0.15 5.12 -10.07
C VAL A 66 -0.42 6.25 -9.21
N LEU A 67 -1.56 6.03 -8.56
CA LEU A 67 -2.12 6.97 -7.58
C LEU A 67 -1.18 7.15 -6.39
N SER A 68 -0.57 6.06 -5.90
CA SER A 68 0.45 6.11 -4.83
C SER A 68 1.70 6.88 -5.26
N LEU A 69 2.15 6.74 -6.51
CA LEU A 69 3.24 7.56 -7.06
C LEU A 69 2.89 9.06 -7.03
N GLY A 70 1.68 9.41 -7.42
CA GLY A 70 1.18 10.78 -7.30
C GLY A 70 1.17 11.28 -5.85
N GLY A 71 0.75 10.43 -4.91
CA GLY A 71 0.78 10.68 -3.47
C GLY A 71 2.21 10.89 -2.95
N ASP A 72 3.15 10.03 -3.36
CA ASP A 72 4.57 10.17 -3.03
C ASP A 72 5.15 11.51 -3.48
N VAL A 73 4.86 11.89 -4.72
CA VAL A 73 5.30 13.19 -5.27
C VAL A 73 4.68 14.34 -4.50
N ALA A 74 3.37 14.29 -4.23
CA ALA A 74 2.67 15.32 -3.48
C ALA A 74 3.27 15.51 -2.09
N LEU A 75 3.53 14.41 -1.35
CA LEU A 75 4.09 14.47 0.00
C LEU A 75 5.54 15.00 0.06
N MET A 76 6.27 15.03 -1.06
CA MET A 76 7.59 15.65 -1.14
C MET A 76 7.53 17.18 -1.27
N LEU A 77 6.42 17.73 -1.74
CA LEU A 77 6.27 19.17 -1.98
C LEU A 77 6.03 19.92 -0.66
N SER A 78 6.54 21.15 -0.58
CA SER A 78 6.42 22.00 0.61
C SER A 78 5.20 22.95 0.55
N SER A 79 4.31 22.81 -0.43
CA SER A 79 3.14 23.69 -0.56
C SER A 79 2.09 23.40 0.54
N PRO A 80 1.29 24.40 0.96
CA PRO A 80 0.29 24.22 2.02
C PRO A 80 -0.75 23.13 1.73
N GLY A 81 -1.07 22.89 0.46
CA GLY A 81 -2.02 21.86 0.02
C GLY A 81 -1.41 20.48 -0.22
N ALA A 82 -0.08 20.38 -0.31
CA ALA A 82 0.62 19.17 -0.73
C ALA A 82 0.25 17.94 0.10
N PHE A 83 0.19 18.09 1.42
CA PHE A 83 -0.21 16.99 2.31
C PHE A 83 -1.64 16.50 2.04
N ARG A 84 -2.60 17.43 1.84
CA ARG A 84 -3.99 17.09 1.51
C ARG A 84 -4.07 16.38 0.16
N THR A 85 -3.35 16.86 -0.84
CA THR A 85 -3.29 16.23 -2.17
C THR A 85 -2.72 14.81 -2.05
N GLY A 86 -1.64 14.61 -1.30
CA GLY A 86 -1.07 13.29 -1.04
C GLY A 86 -2.07 12.36 -0.35
N LEU A 87 -2.75 12.85 0.69
CA LEU A 87 -3.79 12.10 1.41
C LEU A 87 -4.93 11.65 0.48
N ILE A 88 -5.40 12.54 -0.41
CA ILE A 88 -6.46 12.21 -1.38
C ILE A 88 -5.98 11.16 -2.37
N LEU A 89 -4.78 11.29 -2.92
CA LEU A 89 -4.23 10.34 -3.90
C LEU A 89 -4.03 8.96 -3.30
N PHE A 90 -3.52 8.86 -2.07
CA PHE A 90 -3.42 7.58 -1.35
C PHE A 90 -4.80 7.02 -0.99
N ALA A 91 -5.77 7.86 -0.59
CA ALA A 91 -7.15 7.42 -0.36
C ALA A 91 -7.77 6.79 -1.62
N LEU A 92 -7.57 7.41 -2.79
CA LEU A 92 -7.99 6.85 -4.08
C LEU A 92 -7.24 5.56 -4.42
N ALA A 93 -5.95 5.46 -4.09
CA ALA A 93 -5.18 4.22 -4.23
C ALA A 93 -5.78 3.08 -3.38
N HIS A 94 -6.16 3.37 -2.13
CA HIS A 94 -6.81 2.38 -1.26
C HIS A 94 -8.18 1.92 -1.79
N ILE A 95 -8.95 2.82 -2.41
CA ILE A 95 -10.19 2.45 -3.10
C ILE A 95 -9.89 1.53 -4.27
N ALA A 96 -8.92 1.86 -5.12
CA ALA A 96 -8.53 1.04 -6.26
C ALA A 96 -8.08 -0.37 -5.83
N TYR A 97 -7.24 -0.46 -4.80
CA TYR A 97 -6.85 -1.75 -4.22
C TYR A 97 -8.04 -2.50 -3.64
N SER A 98 -8.92 -1.84 -2.85
CA SER A 98 -10.08 -2.49 -2.25
C SER A 98 -11.00 -3.10 -3.30
N VAL A 99 -11.30 -2.37 -4.38
CA VAL A 99 -12.11 -2.86 -5.50
C VAL A 99 -11.44 -4.06 -6.16
N THR A 100 -10.14 -3.96 -6.44
CA THR A 100 -9.36 -5.03 -7.07
C THR A 100 -9.33 -6.28 -6.20
N LEU A 101 -9.09 -6.15 -4.90
CA LEU A 101 -9.03 -7.27 -3.97
C LEU A 101 -10.42 -7.91 -3.77
N THR A 102 -11.49 -7.11 -3.80
CA THR A 102 -12.85 -7.63 -3.73
C THR A 102 -13.20 -8.50 -4.94
N SER A 103 -12.67 -8.17 -6.13
CA SER A 103 -12.95 -8.95 -7.35
C SER A 103 -12.36 -10.37 -7.31
N VAL A 104 -11.39 -10.64 -6.45
CA VAL A 104 -10.76 -11.96 -6.29
C VAL A 104 -11.07 -12.62 -4.95
N GLY A 105 -11.24 -11.84 -3.90
CA GLY A 105 -11.57 -12.34 -2.56
C GLY A 105 -13.05 -12.59 -2.33
N GLY A 106 -13.95 -11.95 -3.09
CA GLY A 106 -15.40 -12.05 -2.88
C GLY A 106 -15.87 -11.49 -1.52
N PHE A 107 -17.04 -11.94 -1.05
CA PHE A 107 -17.59 -11.62 0.26
C PHE A 107 -17.91 -12.92 1.00
N HIS A 108 -17.46 -13.02 2.25
CA HIS A 108 -17.61 -14.22 3.06
C HIS A 108 -18.16 -13.88 4.44
N TRP A 109 -18.89 -14.82 5.05
CA TRP A 109 -19.44 -14.62 6.39
C TRP A 109 -18.35 -14.33 7.45
N ALA A 110 -17.14 -14.89 7.28
CA ALA A 110 -16.03 -14.66 8.20
C ALA A 110 -15.41 -13.24 8.12
N ASP A 111 -15.76 -12.46 7.10
CA ASP A 111 -15.23 -11.10 6.88
C ASP A 111 -15.54 -10.15 8.05
N TRP A 112 -16.64 -10.39 8.80
CA TRP A 112 -17.00 -9.55 9.93
C TRP A 112 -15.91 -9.52 11.02
N ILE A 113 -15.14 -10.62 11.19
CA ILE A 113 -14.07 -10.72 12.20
C ILE A 113 -13.00 -9.66 11.93
N SER A 114 -12.45 -9.65 10.71
CA SER A 114 -11.44 -8.66 10.32
C SER A 114 -12.01 -7.24 10.30
N ALA A 115 -13.28 -7.05 9.92
CA ALA A 115 -13.93 -5.76 9.94
C ALA A 115 -14.04 -5.19 11.35
N VAL A 116 -14.48 -5.99 12.34
CA VAL A 116 -14.57 -5.58 13.75
C VAL A 116 -13.20 -5.27 14.33
N VAL A 117 -12.20 -6.14 14.09
CA VAL A 117 -10.83 -5.92 14.58
C VAL A 117 -10.24 -4.63 14.01
N LEU A 118 -10.35 -4.40 12.71
CA LEU A 118 -9.81 -3.21 12.07
C LEU A 118 -10.57 -1.94 12.47
N LEU A 119 -11.89 -2.02 12.68
CA LEU A 119 -12.66 -0.89 13.20
C LEU A 119 -12.22 -0.55 14.63
N ALA A 120 -12.04 -1.55 15.50
CA ALA A 120 -11.53 -1.32 16.86
C ALA A 120 -10.13 -0.68 16.86
N LEU A 121 -9.22 -1.19 16.02
CA LEU A 121 -7.89 -0.58 15.83
C LEU A 121 -7.98 0.85 15.31
N ALA A 122 -8.83 1.11 14.33
CA ALA A 122 -9.05 2.46 13.79
C ALA A 122 -9.58 3.42 14.88
N LEU A 123 -10.50 2.98 15.74
CA LEU A 123 -11.01 3.78 16.87
C LEU A 123 -9.90 4.10 17.88
N VAL A 124 -9.07 3.12 18.24
CA VAL A 124 -7.93 3.33 19.16
C VAL A 124 -6.94 4.33 18.57
N VAL A 125 -6.55 4.14 17.30
CA VAL A 125 -5.64 5.05 16.58
C VAL A 125 -6.25 6.46 16.48
N TYR A 126 -7.54 6.55 16.13
CA TYR A 126 -8.22 7.84 16.09
C TYR A 126 -8.23 8.54 17.45
N ALA A 127 -8.59 7.84 18.52
CA ALA A 127 -8.57 8.40 19.88
C ALA A 127 -7.19 8.94 20.26
N TYR A 128 -6.14 8.22 19.87
CA TYR A 128 -4.76 8.64 20.08
C TYR A 128 -4.39 9.89 19.26
N LEU A 129 -4.79 9.97 17.99
CA LEU A 129 -4.46 11.07 17.08
C LEU A 129 -5.33 12.31 17.28
N ALA A 130 -6.57 12.16 17.76
CA ALA A 130 -7.62 13.18 17.79
C ALA A 130 -7.18 14.55 18.37
N PRO A 131 -6.39 14.63 19.45
CA PRO A 131 -5.97 15.92 19.99
C PRO A 131 -5.10 16.75 19.05
N GLY A 132 -4.36 16.11 18.11
CA GLY A 132 -3.48 16.79 17.16
C GLY A 132 -4.07 17.07 15.77
N LEU A 133 -5.27 16.52 15.48
CA LEU A 133 -5.82 16.56 14.11
C LEU A 133 -6.35 17.92 13.67
N GLY A 134 -6.89 18.75 14.59
CA GLY A 134 -7.47 20.06 14.24
C GLY A 134 -8.48 19.95 13.08
N ALA A 135 -8.31 20.75 12.05
CA ALA A 135 -9.15 20.76 10.83
C ALA A 135 -9.00 19.49 9.96
N MET A 136 -8.00 18.64 10.26
CA MET A 136 -7.77 17.40 9.51
C MET A 136 -8.57 16.21 10.05
N ARG A 137 -9.41 16.37 11.07
CA ARG A 137 -10.21 15.27 11.67
C ARG A 137 -11.02 14.51 10.63
N GLY A 138 -11.86 15.19 9.85
CA GLY A 138 -12.69 14.56 8.82
C GLY A 138 -11.87 13.81 7.76
N PRO A 139 -10.92 14.49 7.07
CA PRO A 139 -10.05 13.83 6.09
C PRO A 139 -9.30 12.62 6.64
N VAL A 140 -8.79 12.66 7.87
CA VAL A 140 -8.05 11.53 8.48
C VAL A 140 -9.00 10.38 8.82
N ILE A 141 -10.22 10.63 9.32
CA ILE A 141 -11.20 9.57 9.57
C ILE A 141 -11.52 8.83 8.26
N VAL A 142 -11.84 9.56 7.19
CA VAL A 142 -12.13 8.95 5.88
C VAL A 142 -10.94 8.13 5.39
N TYR A 143 -9.75 8.67 5.50
CA TYR A 143 -8.52 7.97 5.11
C TYR A 143 -8.30 6.67 5.90
N MET A 144 -8.44 6.72 7.22
CA MET A 144 -8.30 5.56 8.09
C MET A 144 -9.30 4.46 7.76
N LEU A 145 -10.55 4.83 7.44
CA LEU A 145 -11.57 3.87 7.02
C LEU A 145 -11.20 3.21 5.68
N LEU A 146 -10.70 3.98 4.71
CA LEU A 146 -10.33 3.47 3.38
C LEU A 146 -9.12 2.54 3.43
N ILE A 147 -8.08 2.88 4.19
CA ILE A 147 -6.93 1.98 4.34
C ILE A 147 -7.30 0.73 5.15
N SER A 148 -8.17 0.85 6.17
CA SER A 148 -8.66 -0.31 6.92
C SER A 148 -9.53 -1.20 6.04
N LEU A 149 -10.36 -0.62 5.15
CA LEU A 149 -11.10 -1.38 4.14
C LEU A 149 -10.16 -2.14 3.21
N MET A 150 -9.08 -1.54 2.75
CA MET A 150 -8.07 -2.22 1.92
C MET A 150 -7.46 -3.43 2.65
N VAL A 151 -7.07 -3.27 3.92
CA VAL A 151 -6.54 -4.39 4.73
C VAL A 151 -7.61 -5.47 4.93
N HIS A 152 -8.85 -5.08 5.23
CA HIS A 152 -9.98 -5.99 5.35
C HIS A 152 -10.19 -6.81 4.07
N ARG A 153 -10.18 -6.16 2.89
CA ARG A 153 -10.34 -6.86 1.61
C ARG A 153 -9.14 -7.75 1.27
N ALA A 154 -7.93 -7.39 1.71
CA ALA A 154 -6.76 -8.25 1.59
C ALA A 154 -6.90 -9.52 2.44
N VAL A 155 -7.39 -9.41 3.69
CA VAL A 155 -7.67 -10.56 4.55
C VAL A 155 -8.79 -11.44 3.96
N SER A 156 -9.83 -10.86 3.36
CA SER A 156 -10.90 -11.63 2.73
C SER A 156 -10.41 -12.56 1.61
N THR A 157 -9.25 -12.32 1.02
CA THR A 157 -8.68 -13.20 -0.02
C THR A 157 -8.30 -14.60 0.49
N PHE A 158 -8.21 -14.80 1.81
CA PHE A 158 -8.01 -16.14 2.38
C PHE A 158 -9.17 -17.10 2.11
N TRP A 159 -10.36 -16.58 1.88
CA TRP A 159 -11.57 -17.35 1.59
C TRP A 159 -11.99 -17.29 0.11
N GLY A 160 -11.23 -16.56 -0.72
CA GLY A 160 -11.56 -16.40 -2.13
C GLY A 160 -11.21 -17.64 -2.95
N ASP A 161 -12.15 -18.13 -3.75
CA ASP A 161 -11.98 -19.33 -4.60
C ASP A 161 -10.91 -19.17 -5.69
N THR A 162 -10.49 -17.95 -5.97
CA THR A 162 -9.57 -17.63 -7.08
C THR A 162 -8.18 -17.21 -6.62
N THR A 163 -7.92 -17.23 -5.31
CA THR A 163 -6.65 -16.84 -4.70
C THR A 163 -5.95 -18.04 -4.07
N SER A 164 -4.65 -18.20 -4.33
CA SER A 164 -3.85 -19.18 -3.61
C SER A 164 -3.56 -18.71 -2.19
N LEU A 165 -3.29 -19.65 -1.27
CA LEU A 165 -2.91 -19.32 0.10
C LEU A 165 -1.67 -18.39 0.16
N ALA A 166 -0.69 -18.63 -0.73
CA ALA A 166 0.50 -17.77 -0.84
C ALA A 166 0.13 -16.34 -1.24
N GLN A 167 -0.79 -16.19 -2.21
CA GLN A 167 -1.26 -14.87 -2.64
C GLN A 167 -2.00 -14.14 -1.51
N ALA A 168 -2.87 -14.83 -0.76
CA ALA A 168 -3.59 -14.26 0.37
C ALA A 168 -2.63 -13.77 1.47
N TRP A 169 -1.59 -14.52 1.81
CA TRP A 169 -0.56 -14.08 2.74
C TRP A 169 0.21 -12.86 2.24
N ILE A 170 0.65 -12.86 0.99
CA ILE A 170 1.40 -11.76 0.38
C ILE A 170 0.55 -10.48 0.40
N LEU A 171 -0.72 -10.56 0.04
CA LEU A 171 -1.64 -9.43 0.07
C LEU A 171 -1.88 -8.91 1.48
N SER A 172 -2.19 -9.79 2.42
CA SER A 172 -2.51 -9.40 3.79
C SER A 172 -1.30 -8.78 4.50
N ILE A 173 -0.12 -9.36 4.34
CA ILE A 173 1.13 -8.79 4.88
C ILE A 173 1.44 -7.45 4.19
N GLY A 174 1.29 -7.39 2.87
CA GLY A 174 1.53 -6.17 2.11
C GLY A 174 0.61 -5.02 2.55
N ALA A 175 -0.68 -5.28 2.69
CA ALA A 175 -1.67 -4.31 3.14
C ALA A 175 -1.44 -3.88 4.60
N ALA A 176 -1.07 -4.82 5.49
CA ALA A 176 -0.74 -4.52 6.88
C ALA A 176 0.53 -3.65 7.00
N LEU A 177 1.57 -3.92 6.21
CA LEU A 177 2.77 -3.08 6.16
C LEU A 177 2.46 -1.67 5.67
N PHE A 178 1.58 -1.52 4.68
CA PHE A 178 1.14 -0.21 4.22
C PHE A 178 0.40 0.53 5.34
N TRP A 179 -0.55 -0.15 6.03
CA TRP A 179 -1.29 0.42 7.16
C TRP A 179 -0.35 0.87 8.30
N ILE A 180 0.67 0.05 8.65
CA ILE A 180 1.69 0.39 9.65
C ILE A 180 2.51 1.61 9.21
N SER A 181 2.89 1.68 7.94
CA SER A 181 3.59 2.84 7.38
C SER A 181 2.81 4.13 7.61
N ASP A 182 1.53 4.11 7.29
CA ASP A 182 0.68 5.29 7.38
C ASP A 182 0.35 5.66 8.84
N LEU A 183 0.25 4.66 9.72
CA LEU A 183 0.16 4.90 11.15
C LEU A 183 1.38 5.68 11.66
N ILE A 184 2.59 5.25 11.30
CA ILE A 184 3.83 5.93 11.69
C ILE A 184 3.83 7.37 11.13
N LEU A 185 3.46 7.55 9.86
CA LEU A 185 3.36 8.86 9.22
C LEU A 185 2.35 9.77 9.96
N ALA A 186 1.18 9.24 10.33
CA ALA A 186 0.16 9.98 11.06
C ALA A 186 0.63 10.37 12.47
N ILE A 187 1.32 9.47 13.19
CA ILE A 187 1.90 9.77 14.51
C ILE A 187 2.90 10.92 14.40
N VAL A 188 3.84 10.83 13.45
CA VAL A 188 4.84 11.89 13.23
C VAL A 188 4.19 13.21 12.85
N ARG A 189 3.13 13.17 12.08
CA ARG A 189 2.45 14.38 11.57
C ARG A 189 1.58 15.07 12.62
N PHE A 190 0.87 14.29 13.44
CA PHE A 190 -0.22 14.82 14.29
C PHE A 190 0.03 14.71 15.79
N ARG A 191 1.04 13.97 16.23
CA ARG A 191 1.28 13.77 17.68
C ARG A 191 2.67 14.16 18.10
N GLN A 192 3.68 13.43 17.69
CA GLN A 192 5.05 13.62 18.17
C GLN A 192 6.08 13.04 17.21
N PRO A 193 7.31 13.55 17.20
CA PRO A 193 8.39 12.93 16.45
C PRO A 193 8.58 11.47 16.87
N PHE A 194 8.71 10.59 15.89
CA PHE A 194 8.99 9.18 16.12
C PHE A 194 10.45 8.90 15.74
N PRO A 195 11.30 8.39 16.63
CA PRO A 195 12.74 8.24 16.40
C PRO A 195 13.06 7.40 15.15
N HIS A 196 12.21 6.40 14.90
CA HIS A 196 12.38 5.46 13.80
C HIS A 196 11.40 5.73 12.65
N HIS A 197 11.02 6.99 12.39
CA HIS A 197 10.07 7.35 11.32
C HIS A 197 10.46 6.80 9.93
N ARG A 198 11.75 6.52 9.70
CA ARG A 198 12.24 5.87 8.47
C ARG A 198 11.74 4.44 8.27
N LEU A 199 11.32 3.76 9.35
CA LEU A 199 10.64 2.46 9.25
C LEU A 199 9.32 2.56 8.46
N SER A 200 8.66 3.74 8.48
CA SER A 200 7.50 4.00 7.63
C SER A 200 7.83 3.77 6.15
N LEU A 201 8.95 4.30 5.66
CA LEU A 201 9.35 4.10 4.26
C LEU A 201 9.67 2.64 3.93
N ALA A 202 10.35 1.93 4.83
CA ALA A 202 10.65 0.51 4.64
C ALA A 202 9.36 -0.33 4.63
N ALA A 203 8.43 -0.06 5.54
CA ALA A 203 7.12 -0.71 5.59
C ALA A 203 6.29 -0.38 4.34
N TYR A 204 6.29 0.89 3.90
CA TYR A 204 5.60 1.33 2.70
C TYR A 204 6.07 0.57 1.45
N TYR A 205 7.37 0.60 1.16
CA TYR A 205 7.89 -0.07 -0.03
C TYR A 205 7.83 -1.59 0.07
N GLY A 206 7.97 -2.16 1.27
CA GLY A 206 7.71 -3.58 1.51
C GLY A 206 6.25 -3.95 1.21
N GLY A 207 5.31 -3.16 1.71
CA GLY A 207 3.89 -3.33 1.45
C GLY A 207 3.53 -3.22 -0.04
N GLN A 208 4.00 -2.15 -0.69
CA GLN A 208 3.78 -1.92 -2.12
C GLN A 208 4.39 -3.04 -2.99
N LEU A 209 5.59 -3.52 -2.65
CA LEU A 209 6.22 -4.64 -3.36
C LEU A 209 5.37 -5.92 -3.24
N LEU A 210 4.90 -6.26 -2.04
CA LEU A 210 4.09 -7.46 -1.83
C LEU A 210 2.75 -7.36 -2.58
N ILE A 211 2.09 -6.20 -2.54
CA ILE A 211 0.86 -5.96 -3.31
C ILE A 211 1.14 -6.09 -4.82
N ALA A 212 2.25 -5.54 -5.32
CA ALA A 212 2.64 -5.66 -6.72
C ALA A 212 2.93 -7.11 -7.12
N LEU A 213 3.67 -7.85 -6.27
CA LEU A 213 3.99 -9.26 -6.52
C LEU A 213 2.77 -10.17 -6.50
N SER A 214 1.69 -9.83 -5.79
CA SER A 214 0.47 -10.63 -5.74
C SER A 214 -0.11 -10.90 -7.14
N ALA A 215 0.11 -10.01 -8.09
CA ALA A 215 -0.30 -10.19 -9.48
C ALA A 215 0.43 -11.34 -10.20
N SER A 216 1.48 -11.90 -9.59
CA SER A 216 2.29 -12.99 -10.14
C SER A 216 1.96 -14.37 -9.55
N PHE A 217 1.00 -14.44 -8.62
CA PHE A 217 0.68 -15.67 -7.86
C PHE A 217 -0.65 -16.31 -8.24
N PHE A 218 -1.18 -16.00 -9.41
CA PHE A 218 -2.32 -16.73 -9.95
C PHE A 218 -1.89 -18.09 -10.51
N GLU A 219 -2.70 -19.11 -10.26
CA GLU A 219 -2.50 -20.42 -10.83
C GLU A 219 -3.05 -20.47 -12.26
N PRO A 220 -2.40 -21.19 -13.19
CA PRO A 220 -2.98 -21.43 -14.51
C PRO A 220 -4.33 -22.12 -14.35
N ALA A 221 -5.32 -21.73 -15.18
CA ALA A 221 -6.58 -22.44 -15.22
C ALA A 221 -6.27 -23.91 -15.59
N VAL A 222 -6.64 -24.86 -14.72
CA VAL A 222 -6.55 -26.28 -15.04
C VAL A 222 -7.54 -26.52 -16.18
N PRO A 223 -7.10 -26.97 -17.36
CA PRO A 223 -8.06 -27.33 -18.39
C PRO A 223 -8.90 -28.50 -17.83
N PHE A 224 -10.21 -28.32 -17.79
CA PHE A 224 -11.13 -29.42 -17.53
C PHE A 224 -10.91 -30.47 -18.63
N LEU A 225 -10.37 -31.62 -18.24
CA LEU A 225 -10.28 -32.81 -19.09
C LEU A 225 -11.67 -33.40 -19.30
#